data_6cc547cbfc63e556cb7a097a6b6def1a
#
_entry.id   6cc547cbfc63e556cb7a097a6b6def1a
#
_cell.length_a   1.000
_cell.length_b   1.000
_cell.length_c   1.000
_cell.angle_alpha   90.00
_cell.angle_beta   90.00
_cell.angle_gamma   90.00
#
_symmetry.space_group_name_H-M   'P 1'
#
loop_
_entity.id
_entity.type
_entity.pdbx_description
1 polymer ?
#
loop_
_entity_poly.entity_id
_entity_poly.type
_entity_poly.pdbx_seq_one_letter_code
_entity_poly.pdbx_strand_id
1 'polypeptide(L)'
;MAAAGGFDIAQFEQIILALLSPDNNLRNQAEEALRQAKQSPETLLPAYVQLLRTNQNPQVRSMCAVLLRKSVMQAGTSEAGEASSSLARLSAQAKQVVKSELLACIVSETERHIRKKICDAVGQLGVNVLTENIADWPELMPFMLEATRSGNPSMHEAALI
;
A
#
# COMPACT_ATOMS: atom_id res chain seq x y z
N MET A 1 25.00 11.53 -1.51
CA MET A 1 24.44 10.49 -2.39
C MET A 1 23.09 10.96 -2.85
N ALA A 2 22.93 11.23 -4.11
CA ALA A 2 21.64 11.60 -4.68
C ALA A 2 20.71 10.40 -4.61
N ALA A 3 19.63 10.51 -3.82
CA ALA A 3 18.50 9.60 -3.91
C ALA A 3 17.89 9.76 -5.30
N ALA A 4 18.01 8.76 -6.13
CA ALA A 4 17.41 8.71 -7.44
C ALA A 4 15.91 8.95 -7.31
N GLY A 5 15.41 10.10 -7.85
CA GLY A 5 14.01 10.32 -8.25
C GLY A 5 12.90 9.94 -7.28
N GLY A 6 13.15 9.84 -5.97
CA GLY A 6 12.13 9.50 -5.00
C GLY A 6 11.25 10.69 -4.68
N PHE A 7 9.93 10.45 -4.50
CA PHE A 7 9.04 11.43 -3.88
C PHE A 7 9.65 11.92 -2.58
N ASP A 8 9.67 13.24 -2.38
CA ASP A 8 9.85 13.78 -1.05
C ASP A 8 8.67 13.32 -0.19
N ILE A 9 8.95 12.47 0.80
CA ILE A 9 7.91 11.87 1.63
C ILE A 9 7.11 12.93 2.39
N ALA A 10 7.74 14.06 2.73
CA ALA A 10 7.06 15.18 3.38
C ALA A 10 6.07 15.87 2.43
N GLN A 11 6.44 16.05 1.17
CA GLN A 11 5.52 16.58 0.15
C GLN A 11 4.37 15.60 -0.11
N PHE A 12 4.66 14.31 -0.14
CA PHE A 12 3.64 13.28 -0.31
C PHE A 12 2.66 13.24 0.86
N GLU A 13 3.14 13.39 2.09
CA GLU A 13 2.29 13.53 3.27
C GLU A 13 1.34 14.74 3.15
N GLN A 14 1.81 15.87 2.65
CA GLN A 14 0.97 17.05 2.42
C GLN A 14 -0.14 16.78 1.40
N ILE A 15 0.14 16.02 0.35
CA ILE A 15 -0.89 15.58 -0.61
C ILE A 15 -1.94 14.74 0.10
N ILE A 16 -1.55 13.78 0.93
CA ILE A 16 -2.49 12.93 1.68
C ILE A 16 -3.33 13.77 2.66
N LEU A 17 -2.72 14.72 3.37
CA LEU A 17 -3.44 15.65 4.27
C LEU A 17 -4.43 16.53 3.50
N ALA A 18 -4.04 17.02 2.33
CA ALA A 18 -4.92 17.84 1.50
C ALA A 18 -6.13 17.04 0.95
N LEU A 19 -5.98 15.73 0.68
CA LEU A 19 -7.10 14.84 0.35
C LEU A 19 -8.11 14.71 1.49
N LEU A 20 -7.67 14.86 2.73
CA LEU A 20 -8.51 14.80 3.94
C LEU A 20 -9.14 16.16 4.28
N SER A 21 -8.78 17.23 3.57
CA SER A 21 -9.28 18.58 3.82
C SER A 21 -10.77 18.71 3.50
N PRO A 22 -11.53 19.47 4.28
CA PRO A 22 -12.89 19.88 3.92
C PRO A 22 -12.94 20.88 2.76
N ASP A 23 -11.83 21.56 2.45
CA ASP A 23 -11.72 22.50 1.36
C ASP A 23 -11.66 21.77 0.00
N ASN A 24 -12.66 22.02 -0.85
CA ASN A 24 -12.76 21.40 -2.17
C ASN A 24 -11.60 21.77 -3.10
N ASN A 25 -11.08 22.99 -2.99
CA ASN A 25 -9.98 23.44 -3.87
C ASN A 25 -8.69 22.70 -3.52
N LEU A 26 -8.37 22.58 -2.23
CA LEU A 26 -7.22 21.82 -1.76
C LEU A 26 -7.34 20.35 -2.14
N ARG A 27 -8.53 19.78 -1.98
CA ARG A 27 -8.80 18.38 -2.32
C ARG A 27 -8.60 18.12 -3.82
N ASN A 28 -9.16 18.96 -4.68
CA ASN A 28 -9.02 18.85 -6.14
C ASN A 28 -7.55 18.96 -6.60
N GLN A 29 -6.78 19.86 -6.00
CA GLN A 29 -5.34 19.96 -6.27
C GLN A 29 -4.58 18.71 -5.85
N ALA A 30 -4.92 18.14 -4.69
CA ALA A 30 -4.32 16.92 -4.19
C ALA A 30 -4.69 15.69 -5.04
N GLU A 31 -5.93 15.61 -5.53
CA GLU A 31 -6.38 14.56 -6.44
C GLU A 31 -5.62 14.62 -7.77
N GLU A 32 -5.39 15.81 -8.32
CA GLU A 32 -4.61 15.97 -9.52
C GLU A 32 -3.13 15.60 -9.31
N ALA A 33 -2.54 16.04 -8.19
CA ALA A 33 -1.17 15.65 -7.83
C ALA A 33 -1.04 14.12 -7.67
N LEU A 34 -2.03 13.48 -7.04
CA LEU A 34 -2.07 12.03 -6.90
C LEU A 34 -2.25 11.33 -8.25
N ARG A 35 -3.07 11.88 -9.15
CA ARG A 35 -3.25 11.35 -10.51
C ARG A 35 -1.93 11.36 -11.29
N GLN A 36 -1.14 12.42 -11.17
CA GLN A 36 0.19 12.49 -11.76
C GLN A 36 1.15 11.48 -11.13
N ALA A 37 1.13 11.35 -9.79
CA ALA A 37 1.95 10.38 -9.07
C ALA A 37 1.68 8.92 -9.48
N LYS A 38 0.45 8.58 -9.86
CA LYS A 38 0.07 7.24 -10.35
C LYS A 38 0.76 6.83 -11.65
N GLN A 39 1.33 7.76 -12.38
CA GLN A 39 2.13 7.47 -13.57
C GLN A 39 3.47 6.81 -13.20
N SER A 40 3.93 6.97 -11.95
CA SER A 40 5.18 6.42 -11.43
C SER A 40 4.93 5.48 -10.24
N PRO A 41 4.36 4.28 -10.46
CA PRO A 41 4.05 3.34 -9.38
C PRO A 41 5.30 2.88 -8.62
N GLU A 42 6.46 2.89 -9.25
CA GLU A 42 7.77 2.56 -8.66
C GLU A 42 8.11 3.43 -7.44
N THR A 43 7.65 4.67 -7.45
CA THR A 43 7.85 5.60 -6.32
C THR A 43 6.62 5.71 -5.43
N LEU A 44 5.42 5.62 -6.03
CA LEU A 44 4.16 5.83 -5.33
C LEU A 44 3.85 4.72 -4.32
N LEU A 45 3.95 3.44 -4.71
CA LEU A 45 3.59 2.33 -3.83
C LEU A 45 4.51 2.25 -2.60
N PRO A 46 5.85 2.35 -2.73
CA PRO A 46 6.72 2.46 -1.55
C PRO A 46 6.43 3.67 -0.66
N ALA A 47 6.04 4.82 -1.24
CA ALA A 47 5.69 6.02 -0.46
C ALA A 47 4.45 5.78 0.42
N TYR A 48 3.41 5.12 -0.09
CA TYR A 48 2.26 4.74 0.74
C TYR A 48 2.68 3.86 1.91
N VAL A 49 3.50 2.85 1.65
CA VAL A 49 3.94 1.90 2.67
C VAL A 49 4.84 2.60 3.70
N GLN A 50 5.70 3.51 3.28
CA GLN A 50 6.53 4.30 4.18
C GLN A 50 5.67 5.16 5.12
N LEU A 51 4.65 5.87 4.62
CA LEU A 51 3.74 6.62 5.47
C LEU A 51 2.93 5.72 6.41
N LEU A 52 2.50 4.55 5.96
CA LEU A 52 1.86 3.56 6.82
C LEU A 52 2.74 3.16 8.02
N ARG A 53 4.04 3.00 7.77
CA ARG A 53 5.00 2.58 8.81
C ARG A 53 5.39 3.68 9.77
N THR A 54 5.54 4.90 9.30
CA THR A 54 6.23 5.97 10.05
C THR A 54 5.34 7.12 10.50
N ASN A 55 4.18 7.31 9.86
CA ASN A 55 3.34 8.46 10.14
C ASN A 55 2.59 8.30 11.46
N GLN A 56 2.63 9.33 12.30
CA GLN A 56 1.95 9.34 13.60
C GLN A 56 0.44 9.61 13.48
N ASN A 57 0.00 10.25 12.39
CA ASN A 57 -1.41 10.59 12.19
C ASN A 57 -2.20 9.35 11.69
N PRO A 58 -3.15 8.82 12.46
CA PRO A 58 -3.92 7.66 12.06
C PRO A 58 -4.79 7.90 10.84
N GLN A 59 -5.22 9.13 10.57
CA GLN A 59 -5.99 9.47 9.37
C GLN A 59 -5.14 9.36 8.10
N VAL A 60 -3.87 9.78 8.17
CA VAL A 60 -2.90 9.61 7.07
C VAL A 60 -2.66 8.13 6.80
N ARG A 61 -2.38 7.34 7.85
CA ARG A 61 -2.20 5.88 7.70
C ARG A 61 -3.43 5.20 7.10
N SER A 62 -4.62 5.54 7.61
CA SER A 62 -5.89 5.02 7.09
C SER A 62 -6.09 5.35 5.60
N MET A 63 -5.82 6.58 5.19
CA MET A 63 -5.93 7.01 3.79
C MET A 63 -4.91 6.29 2.92
N CYS A 64 -3.66 6.16 3.36
CA CYS A 64 -2.63 5.42 2.63
C CYS A 64 -3.02 3.96 2.39
N ALA A 65 -3.59 3.26 3.38
CA ALA A 65 -4.06 1.88 3.21
C ALA A 65 -5.16 1.77 2.15
N VAL A 66 -6.12 2.69 2.14
CA VAL A 66 -7.21 2.72 1.15
C VAL A 66 -6.67 3.02 -0.25
N LEU A 67 -5.78 4.00 -0.39
CA LEU A 67 -5.23 4.39 -1.68
C LEU A 67 -4.31 3.32 -2.25
N LEU A 68 -3.51 2.67 -1.41
CA LEU A 68 -2.68 1.53 -1.79
C LEU A 68 -3.54 0.40 -2.35
N ARG A 69 -4.60 -0.02 -1.63
CA ARG A 69 -5.53 -1.04 -2.10
C ARG A 69 -6.13 -0.67 -3.46
N LYS A 70 -6.61 0.56 -3.62
CA LYS A 70 -7.15 1.04 -4.90
C LYS A 70 -6.11 0.99 -6.03
N SER A 71 -4.86 1.36 -5.75
CA SER A 71 -3.78 1.34 -6.74
C SER A 71 -3.42 -0.09 -7.17
N VAL A 72 -3.53 -1.05 -6.27
CA VAL A 72 -3.31 -2.48 -6.57
C VAL A 72 -4.48 -3.08 -7.36
N MET A 73 -5.73 -2.67 -7.05
CA MET A 73 -6.93 -3.15 -7.75
C MET A 73 -7.06 -2.61 -9.16
N GLN A 74 -6.59 -1.39 -9.42
CA GLN A 74 -6.68 -0.77 -10.73
C GLN A 74 -5.66 -1.40 -11.67
N ALA A 75 -6.13 -2.28 -12.55
CA ALA A 75 -5.40 -2.59 -13.77
C ALA A 75 -5.32 -1.29 -14.59
N GLY A 76 -4.14 -0.70 -14.67
CA GLY A 76 -3.91 0.43 -15.56
C GLY A 76 -4.07 -0.07 -17.00
N THR A 77 -4.99 0.50 -17.77
CA THR A 77 -4.97 0.35 -19.22
C THR A 77 -3.75 1.09 -19.72
N SER A 78 -2.71 0.38 -20.10
CA SER A 78 -1.66 0.96 -20.92
C SER A 78 -2.25 1.29 -22.30
N GLU A 79 -1.73 2.30 -22.99
CA GLU A 79 -2.14 2.66 -24.36
C GLU A 79 -1.99 1.46 -25.36
N ALA A 80 -1.34 0.38 -24.95
CA ALA A 80 -1.17 -0.86 -25.70
C ALA A 80 -2.25 -1.92 -25.44
N GLY A 81 -3.30 -1.62 -24.65
CA GLY A 81 -4.44 -2.53 -24.43
C GLY A 81 -4.18 -3.70 -23.48
N GLU A 82 -3.00 -3.83 -22.90
CA GLU A 82 -2.72 -4.83 -21.86
C GLU A 82 -3.04 -4.26 -20.47
N ALA A 83 -3.96 -4.92 -19.77
CA ALA A 83 -4.30 -4.61 -18.39
C ALA A 83 -3.12 -4.99 -17.49
N SER A 84 -2.22 -4.04 -17.24
CA SER A 84 -1.09 -4.22 -16.33
C SER A 84 -1.42 -3.58 -14.98
N SER A 85 -1.42 -4.37 -13.91
CA SER A 85 -1.58 -3.83 -12.56
C SER A 85 -0.41 -2.90 -12.21
N SER A 86 -0.66 -1.91 -11.35
CA SER A 86 0.41 -1.03 -10.86
C SER A 86 1.58 -1.83 -10.26
N LEU A 87 1.28 -3.00 -9.69
CA LEU A 87 2.27 -3.92 -9.16
C LEU A 87 3.16 -4.54 -10.24
N ALA A 88 2.59 -4.92 -11.39
CA ALA A 88 3.36 -5.52 -12.49
C ALA A 88 4.43 -4.55 -13.04
N ARG A 89 4.18 -3.25 -12.90
CA ARG A 89 5.08 -2.18 -13.34
C ARG A 89 6.22 -1.87 -12.36
N LEU A 90 6.23 -2.51 -11.18
CA LEU A 90 7.32 -2.37 -10.20
C LEU A 90 8.51 -3.24 -10.55
N SER A 91 9.71 -2.76 -10.22
CA SER A 91 10.91 -3.59 -10.17
C SER A 91 10.77 -4.70 -9.13
N ALA A 92 11.53 -5.78 -9.28
CA ALA A 92 11.54 -6.88 -8.32
C ALA A 92 11.89 -6.39 -6.90
N GLN A 93 12.81 -5.44 -6.78
CA GLN A 93 13.20 -4.85 -5.51
C GLN A 93 12.06 -4.05 -4.87
N ALA A 94 11.37 -3.19 -5.64
CA ALA A 94 10.25 -2.42 -5.12
C ALA A 94 9.07 -3.32 -4.72
N LYS A 95 8.78 -4.38 -5.49
CA LYS A 95 7.79 -5.41 -5.12
C LYS A 95 8.12 -6.04 -3.78
N GLN A 96 9.37 -6.44 -3.57
CA GLN A 96 9.79 -7.07 -2.32
C GLN A 96 9.68 -6.11 -1.14
N VAL A 97 10.08 -4.86 -1.30
CA VAL A 97 9.94 -3.83 -0.26
C VAL A 97 8.46 -3.64 0.11
N VAL A 98 7.58 -3.46 -0.86
CA VAL A 98 6.14 -3.30 -0.61
C VAL A 98 5.55 -4.49 0.13
N LYS A 99 5.87 -5.72 -0.28
CA LYS A 99 5.39 -6.95 0.33
C LYS A 99 5.85 -7.10 1.78
N SER A 100 7.15 -6.96 2.04
CA SER A 100 7.71 -7.14 3.38
C SER A 100 7.23 -6.07 4.35
N GLU A 101 7.20 -4.81 3.92
CA GLU A 101 6.78 -3.69 4.75
C GLU A 101 5.28 -3.75 5.07
N LEU A 102 4.43 -4.23 4.17
CA LEU A 102 3.00 -4.40 4.44
C LEU A 102 2.74 -5.44 5.55
N LEU A 103 3.43 -6.56 5.53
CA LEU A 103 3.33 -7.55 6.60
C LEU A 103 3.80 -6.97 7.94
N ALA A 104 4.89 -6.19 7.92
CA ALA A 104 5.37 -5.49 9.11
C ALA A 104 4.37 -4.42 9.61
N CYS A 105 3.65 -3.73 8.70
CA CYS A 105 2.60 -2.80 9.06
C CYS A 105 1.44 -3.47 9.81
N ILE A 106 1.03 -4.67 9.41
CA ILE A 106 -0.02 -5.43 10.11
C ILE A 106 0.37 -5.66 11.57
N VAL A 107 1.64 -6.05 11.81
CA VAL A 107 2.13 -6.35 13.16
C VAL A 107 2.23 -5.10 14.01
N SER A 108 2.71 -3.99 13.45
CA SER A 108 2.99 -2.75 14.18
C SER A 108 1.79 -1.83 14.34
N GLU A 109 0.72 -1.98 13.55
CA GLU A 109 -0.45 -1.11 13.62
C GLU A 109 -1.25 -1.37 14.90
N THR A 110 -1.48 -0.32 15.68
CA THR A 110 -2.24 -0.38 16.94
C THR A 110 -3.74 -0.19 16.74
N GLU A 111 -4.11 0.58 15.72
CA GLU A 111 -5.51 0.88 15.42
C GLU A 111 -6.16 -0.27 14.64
N ARG A 112 -7.13 -0.95 15.28
CA ARG A 112 -7.82 -2.11 14.68
C ARG A 112 -8.40 -1.82 13.31
N HIS A 113 -9.08 -0.68 13.15
CA HIS A 113 -9.73 -0.32 11.89
C HIS A 113 -8.74 -0.02 10.76
N ILE A 114 -7.54 0.47 11.08
CA ILE A 114 -6.46 0.69 10.11
C ILE A 114 -5.82 -0.64 9.75
N ARG A 115 -5.52 -1.49 10.74
CA ARG A 115 -4.99 -2.84 10.51
C ARG A 115 -5.88 -3.62 9.56
N LYS A 116 -7.20 -3.57 9.74
CA LYS A 116 -8.15 -4.20 8.82
C LYS A 116 -7.98 -3.71 7.38
N LYS A 117 -7.85 -2.40 7.17
CA LYS A 117 -7.62 -1.83 5.82
C LYS A 117 -6.29 -2.27 5.22
N ILE A 118 -5.25 -2.44 6.05
CA ILE A 118 -3.96 -2.98 5.60
C ILE A 118 -4.12 -4.45 5.19
N CYS A 119 -4.84 -5.25 5.97
CA CYS A 119 -5.13 -6.64 5.63
C CYS A 119 -5.93 -6.76 4.33
N ASP A 120 -6.93 -5.88 4.11
CA ASP A 120 -7.66 -5.81 2.84
C ASP A 120 -6.73 -5.51 1.65
N ALA A 121 -5.74 -4.62 1.85
CA ALA A 121 -4.75 -4.31 0.82
C ALA A 121 -3.81 -5.49 0.55
N VAL A 122 -3.37 -6.18 1.61
CA VAL A 122 -2.53 -7.39 1.51
C VAL A 122 -3.29 -8.53 0.82
N GLY A 123 -4.56 -8.74 1.16
CA GLY A 123 -5.41 -9.74 0.51
C GLY A 123 -5.56 -9.47 -0.99
N GLN A 124 -5.81 -8.23 -1.37
CA GLN A 124 -5.91 -7.84 -2.77
C GLN A 124 -4.57 -8.01 -3.52
N LEU A 125 -3.47 -7.64 -2.87
CA LEU A 125 -2.13 -7.84 -3.40
C LEU A 125 -1.82 -9.34 -3.57
N GLY A 126 -2.19 -10.14 -2.57
CA GLY A 126 -2.04 -11.59 -2.59
C GLY A 126 -2.78 -12.23 -3.76
N VAL A 127 -4.03 -11.84 -4.00
CA VAL A 127 -4.79 -12.32 -5.18
C VAL A 127 -4.04 -12.03 -6.47
N ASN A 128 -3.53 -10.82 -6.65
CA ASN A 128 -2.83 -10.45 -7.88
C ASN A 128 -1.50 -11.18 -8.06
N VAL A 129 -0.76 -11.38 -6.97
CA VAL A 129 0.56 -12.05 -7.00
C VAL A 129 0.41 -13.57 -7.13
N LEU A 130 -0.47 -14.18 -6.34
CA LEU A 130 -0.61 -15.64 -6.27
C LEU A 130 -1.34 -16.23 -7.48
N THR A 131 -2.09 -15.44 -8.23
CA THR A 131 -2.69 -15.88 -9.51
C THR A 131 -1.63 -16.09 -10.60
N GLU A 132 -0.52 -15.35 -10.52
CA GLU A 132 0.58 -15.53 -11.46
C GLU A 132 1.52 -16.65 -11.01
N ASN A 133 1.97 -16.63 -9.76
CA ASN A 133 2.82 -17.68 -9.19
C ASN A 133 2.79 -17.66 -7.66
N ILE A 134 2.46 -18.78 -7.03
CA ILE A 134 2.47 -18.93 -5.55
C ILE A 134 3.85 -18.63 -4.94
N ALA A 135 4.92 -18.88 -5.68
CA ALA A 135 6.29 -18.62 -5.22
C ALA A 135 6.64 -17.12 -5.17
N ASP A 136 5.81 -16.24 -5.72
CA ASP A 136 6.12 -14.81 -5.80
C ASP A 136 5.93 -14.05 -4.48
N TRP A 137 5.29 -14.67 -3.49
CA TRP A 137 5.22 -14.14 -2.12
C TRP A 137 5.43 -15.25 -1.07
N PRO A 138 6.63 -15.78 -0.94
CA PRO A 138 6.89 -16.92 -0.06
C PRO A 138 6.67 -16.62 1.43
N GLU A 139 6.75 -15.35 1.85
CA GLU A 139 6.58 -14.94 3.25
C GLU A 139 5.11 -14.88 3.68
N LEU A 140 4.16 -14.76 2.75
CA LEU A 140 2.74 -14.55 3.06
C LEU A 140 2.12 -15.74 3.80
N MET A 141 2.30 -16.95 3.29
CA MET A 141 1.71 -18.15 3.89
C MET A 141 2.27 -18.47 5.29
N PRO A 142 3.59 -18.45 5.52
CA PRO A 142 4.14 -18.56 6.86
C PRO A 142 3.63 -17.48 7.81
N PHE A 143 3.53 -16.23 7.36
CA PHE A 143 2.99 -15.14 8.16
C PHE A 143 1.54 -15.41 8.59
N MET A 144 0.68 -15.84 7.69
CA MET A 144 -0.72 -16.17 7.99
C MET A 144 -0.82 -17.32 8.98
N LEU A 145 -0.03 -18.39 8.80
CA LEU A 145 0.00 -19.53 9.71
C LEU A 145 0.48 -19.12 11.11
N GLU A 146 1.50 -18.28 11.20
CA GLU A 146 1.98 -17.77 12.48
C GLU A 146 0.93 -16.86 13.14
N ALA A 147 0.27 -16.00 12.39
CA ALA A 147 -0.81 -15.16 12.87
C ALA A 147 -1.96 -15.96 13.46
N THR A 148 -2.36 -17.08 12.83
CA THR A 148 -3.41 -17.96 13.35
C THR A 148 -2.98 -18.73 14.62
N ARG A 149 -1.70 -18.98 14.80
CA ARG A 149 -1.15 -19.68 15.97
C ARG A 149 -0.77 -18.76 17.12
N SER A 150 -0.67 -17.45 16.84
CA SER A 150 -0.34 -16.46 17.85
C SER A 150 -1.46 -16.41 18.90
N GLY A 151 -1.10 -16.23 20.17
CA GLY A 151 -2.09 -16.00 21.24
C GLY A 151 -2.71 -14.60 21.20
N ASN A 152 -2.47 -13.82 20.15
CA ASN A 152 -2.92 -12.44 20.01
C ASN A 152 -4.20 -12.35 19.15
N PRO A 153 -5.35 -11.95 19.73
CA PRO A 153 -6.62 -11.87 19.01
C PRO A 153 -6.56 -10.94 17.78
N SER A 154 -5.75 -9.89 17.85
CA SER A 154 -5.57 -8.96 16.72
C SER A 154 -4.87 -9.60 15.52
N MET A 155 -3.96 -10.53 15.77
CA MET A 155 -3.28 -11.30 14.73
C MET A 155 -4.18 -12.39 14.16
N HIS A 156 -5.01 -13.02 15.00
CA HIS A 156 -6.03 -13.97 14.53
C HIS A 156 -7.01 -13.27 13.55
N GLU A 157 -7.49 -12.09 13.91
CA GLU A 157 -8.37 -11.30 13.03
C GLU A 157 -7.67 -10.97 11.71
N ALA A 158 -6.40 -10.56 11.77
CA ALA A 158 -5.63 -10.23 10.57
C ALA A 158 -5.46 -11.43 9.61
N ALA A 159 -5.38 -12.64 10.12
CA ALA A 159 -5.24 -13.86 9.32
C ALA A 159 -6.56 -14.31 8.65
N LEU A 160 -7.71 -13.82 9.13
CA LEU A 160 -9.04 -14.21 8.65
C LEU A 160 -9.65 -13.23 7.63
N ILE A 161 -9.02 -12.09 7.40
CA ILE A 161 -9.43 -11.06 6.44
C ILE A 161 -8.71 -11.26 5.11
#